data_d232359e7408de73b968aff07b28890d
#
_entry.id   d232359e7408de73b968aff07b28890d
#
_cell.length_a   1.000
_cell.length_b   1.000
_cell.length_c   1.000
_cell.angle_alpha   90.00
_cell.angle_beta   90.00
_cell.angle_gamma   90.00
#
_symmetry.space_group_name_H-M   'P 1'
#
loop_
_entity.id
_entity.type
_entity.pdbx_description
1 polymer ?
#
loop_
_entity_poly.entity_id
_entity_poly.type
_entity_poly.pdbx_seq_one_letter_code
_entity_poly.pdbx_strand_id
1 'polypeptide(L)'
;MYGQPVRAGVCHCRYCQLRAGSAFGTLVYFSLEKLQLRSGKLSEYHFRTEMGRTWKNEFCSTCGTTLFMYLEAWPGDVGVAGGTFDPPTFWFKLSGEVFKRSKAHFVGDIEAPRKMETWFNYEARGTESCHLDGSRNALIEPGADKKS
;
A
#
# COMPACT_ATOMS: atom_id res chain seq x y z
N MET A 1 3.22 5.84 -18.41
CA MET A 1 1.83 5.96 -17.90
C MET A 1 1.30 7.33 -18.28
N TYR A 2 0.10 7.44 -18.82
CA TYR A 2 -0.51 8.71 -19.23
C TYR A 2 -2.00 8.73 -18.89
N GLY A 3 -2.56 9.95 -18.75
CA GLY A 3 -3.95 10.19 -18.37
C GLY A 3 -4.16 10.29 -16.86
N GLN A 4 -5.42 10.49 -16.46
CA GLN A 4 -5.80 10.59 -15.05
C GLN A 4 -5.86 9.19 -14.41
N PRO A 5 -5.49 9.06 -13.13
CA PRO A 5 -5.66 7.81 -12.42
C PRO A 5 -7.14 7.47 -12.22
N VAL A 6 -7.45 6.19 -12.20
CA VAL A 6 -8.78 5.68 -11.85
C VAL A 6 -9.08 5.94 -10.37
N ARG A 7 -8.06 5.76 -9.53
CA ARG A 7 -8.10 6.05 -8.09
C ARG A 7 -6.69 6.26 -7.55
N ALA A 8 -6.59 6.98 -6.44
CA ALA A 8 -5.37 7.09 -5.68
C ALA A 8 -5.69 7.00 -4.19
N GLY A 9 -4.85 6.33 -3.41
CA GLY A 9 -5.11 6.15 -2.00
C GLY A 9 -3.86 6.01 -1.16
N VAL A 10 -4.05 6.25 0.13
CA VAL A 10 -3.09 5.95 1.18
C VAL A 10 -3.56 4.72 1.93
N CYS A 11 -2.66 3.78 2.14
CA CYS A 11 -2.95 2.53 2.84
C CYS A 11 -1.95 2.32 3.99
N HIS A 12 -2.49 2.18 5.20
CA HIS A 12 -1.70 1.97 6.43
C HIS A 12 -1.55 0.50 6.82
N CYS A 13 -2.04 -0.46 6.01
CA CYS A 13 -1.90 -1.87 6.37
C CYS A 13 -0.42 -2.28 6.42
N ARG A 14 -0.13 -3.32 7.21
CA ARG A 14 1.25 -3.78 7.40
C ARG A 14 1.96 -4.15 6.10
N TYR A 15 1.25 -4.71 5.13
CA TYR A 15 1.83 -5.03 3.81
C TYR A 15 2.30 -3.78 3.06
N CYS A 16 1.50 -2.72 3.06
CA CYS A 16 1.87 -1.46 2.43
C CYS A 16 3.03 -0.79 3.16
N GLN A 17 3.05 -0.83 4.50
CA GLN A 17 4.17 -0.34 5.29
C GLN A 17 5.47 -1.08 4.95
N LEU A 18 5.42 -2.42 4.89
CA LEU A 18 6.58 -3.24 4.53
C LEU A 18 7.08 -2.97 3.11
N ARG A 19 6.17 -2.87 2.15
CA ARG A 19 6.55 -2.65 0.74
C ARG A 19 7.10 -1.25 0.49
N ALA A 20 6.56 -0.25 1.17
CA ALA A 20 7.02 1.12 1.06
C ALA A 20 8.24 1.45 1.94
N GLY A 21 8.55 0.61 2.95
CA GLY A 21 9.54 0.93 3.98
C GLY A 21 9.18 2.23 4.72
N SER A 22 7.87 2.48 4.94
CA SER A 22 7.33 3.74 5.44
C SER A 22 6.11 3.51 6.31
N ALA A 23 5.61 4.56 6.96
CA ALA A 23 4.39 4.51 7.77
C ALA A 23 3.12 4.16 6.99
N PHE A 24 3.14 4.29 5.67
CA PHE A 24 2.04 3.96 4.76
C PHE A 24 2.54 3.79 3.33
N GLY A 25 1.75 3.16 2.48
CA GLY A 25 1.94 3.15 1.04
C GLY A 25 1.01 4.13 0.35
N THR A 26 1.50 4.82 -0.69
CA THR A 26 0.68 5.62 -1.59
C THR A 26 0.55 4.88 -2.91
N LEU A 27 -0.68 4.56 -3.30
CA LEU A 27 -0.98 3.74 -4.46
C LEU A 27 -1.84 4.53 -5.44
N VAL A 28 -1.40 4.62 -6.68
CA VAL A 28 -2.09 5.35 -7.75
C VAL A 28 -2.45 4.37 -8.85
N TYR A 29 -3.72 4.11 -9.07
CA TYR A 29 -4.20 3.08 -9.98
C TYR A 29 -4.60 3.64 -11.34
N PHE A 30 -4.15 2.94 -12.37
CA PHE A 30 -4.49 3.19 -13.76
C PHE A 30 -5.06 1.91 -14.39
N SER A 31 -5.82 2.05 -15.46
CA SER A 31 -6.16 0.91 -16.30
C SER A 31 -4.88 0.27 -16.84
N LEU A 32 -4.80 -1.06 -16.74
CA LEU A 32 -3.63 -1.84 -17.13
C LEU A 32 -3.24 -1.61 -18.61
N GLU A 33 -4.22 -1.35 -19.48
CA GLU A 33 -4.00 -1.04 -20.90
C GLU A 33 -3.15 0.22 -21.15
N LYS A 34 -3.06 1.11 -20.14
CA LYS A 34 -2.25 2.35 -20.20
C LYS A 34 -0.81 2.15 -19.75
N LEU A 35 -0.47 0.94 -19.32
CA LEU A 35 0.89 0.63 -18.88
C LEU A 35 1.78 0.33 -20.10
N GLN A 36 2.89 1.03 -20.21
CA GLN A 36 3.95 0.74 -21.17
C GLN A 36 5.30 0.76 -20.45
N LEU A 37 5.95 -0.39 -20.37
CA LEU A 37 7.33 -0.48 -19.92
C LEU A 37 8.25 -0.18 -21.12
N ARG A 38 9.00 0.92 -21.03
CA ARG A 38 9.89 1.35 -22.12
C ARG A 38 11.30 0.79 -22.00
N SER A 39 11.78 0.62 -20.78
CA SER A 39 13.14 0.15 -20.49
C SER A 39 13.23 -0.38 -19.07
N GLY A 40 14.35 -1.03 -18.76
CA GLY A 40 14.64 -1.57 -17.45
C GLY A 40 14.22 -3.04 -17.31
N LYS A 41 14.64 -3.65 -16.19
CA LYS A 41 14.26 -5.01 -15.81
C LYS A 41 13.51 -4.96 -14.49
N LEU A 42 12.45 -5.74 -14.40
CA LEU A 42 11.66 -5.89 -13.20
C LEU A 42 11.85 -7.28 -12.61
N SER A 43 11.85 -7.34 -11.31
CA SER A 43 11.66 -8.56 -10.52
C SER A 43 10.29 -8.51 -9.88
N GLU A 44 9.75 -9.66 -9.54
CA GLU A 44 8.42 -9.75 -8.97
C GLU A 44 8.40 -10.50 -7.64
N TYR A 45 7.44 -10.16 -6.80
CA TYR A 45 7.17 -10.83 -5.55
C TYR A 45 5.66 -11.01 -5.36
N HIS A 46 5.26 -12.25 -5.08
CA HIS A 46 3.87 -12.63 -4.87
C HIS A 46 3.62 -12.94 -3.40
N PHE A 47 2.48 -12.51 -2.89
CA PHE A 47 2.04 -12.84 -1.55
C PHE A 47 0.51 -12.86 -1.45
N ARG A 48 0.00 -13.31 -0.31
CA ARG A 48 -1.42 -13.23 0.02
C ARG A 48 -1.63 -12.29 1.19
N THR A 49 -2.66 -11.46 1.08
CA THR A 49 -3.10 -10.62 2.20
C THR A 49 -3.85 -11.45 3.24
N GLU A 50 -4.11 -10.86 4.40
CA GLU A 50 -4.94 -11.49 5.45
C GLU A 50 -6.36 -11.81 4.99
N MET A 51 -6.86 -11.18 3.95
CA MET A 51 -8.12 -11.52 3.28
C MET A 51 -7.99 -12.72 2.33
N GLY A 52 -6.80 -13.33 2.24
CA GLY A 52 -6.51 -14.43 1.33
C GLY A 52 -6.43 -14.06 -0.14
N ARG A 53 -6.47 -12.77 -0.48
CA ARG A 53 -6.34 -12.27 -1.86
C ARG A 53 -4.89 -12.22 -2.29
N THR A 54 -4.64 -12.57 -3.54
CA THR A 54 -3.31 -12.51 -4.12
C THR A 54 -2.93 -11.06 -4.44
N TRP A 55 -1.64 -10.81 -4.27
CA TRP A 55 -1.00 -9.54 -4.56
C TRP A 55 0.34 -9.80 -5.23
N LYS A 56 0.61 -9.12 -6.33
CA LYS A 56 1.92 -9.13 -6.98
C LYS A 56 2.51 -7.74 -6.96
N ASN A 57 3.76 -7.62 -6.54
CA ASN A 57 4.58 -6.43 -6.70
C ASN A 57 5.63 -6.65 -7.77
N GLU A 58 5.86 -5.63 -8.58
CA GLU A 58 7.00 -5.53 -9.47
C GLU A 58 7.91 -4.38 -9.01
N PHE A 59 9.19 -4.66 -8.96
CA PHE A 59 10.20 -3.72 -8.51
C PHE A 59 11.42 -3.73 -9.42
N CYS A 60 12.16 -2.63 -9.44
CA CYS A 60 13.37 -2.51 -10.25
C CYS A 60 14.41 -3.54 -9.79
N SER A 61 14.90 -4.38 -10.73
CA SER A 61 15.92 -5.39 -10.42
C SER A 61 17.29 -4.79 -10.07
N THR A 62 17.51 -3.50 -10.35
CA THR A 62 18.78 -2.83 -10.08
C THR A 62 18.80 -2.16 -8.71
N CYS A 63 17.74 -1.43 -8.34
CA CYS A 63 17.73 -0.63 -7.11
C CYS A 63 16.67 -1.05 -6.09
N GLY A 64 15.82 -2.05 -6.40
CA GLY A 64 14.79 -2.55 -5.49
C GLY A 64 13.56 -1.67 -5.34
N THR A 65 13.49 -0.51 -6.01
CA THR A 65 12.33 0.38 -5.90
C THR A 65 11.06 -0.31 -6.38
N THR A 66 10.06 -0.41 -5.51
CA THR A 66 8.73 -0.91 -5.88
C THR A 66 8.07 0.07 -6.85
N LEU A 67 7.62 -0.45 -7.99
CA LEU A 67 7.03 0.35 -9.06
C LEU A 67 5.56 0.02 -9.25
N PHE A 68 5.22 -1.25 -9.47
CA PHE A 68 3.88 -1.68 -9.85
C PHE A 68 3.31 -2.68 -8.86
N MET A 69 1.99 -2.62 -8.72
CA MET A 69 1.22 -3.49 -7.83
C MET A 69 -0.03 -3.96 -8.54
N TYR A 70 -0.27 -5.27 -8.49
CA TYR A 70 -1.41 -5.92 -9.10
C TYR A 70 -2.20 -6.63 -8.01
N LEU A 71 -3.46 -6.23 -7.86
CA LEU A 71 -4.36 -6.77 -6.85
C LEU A 71 -5.44 -7.62 -7.50
N GLU A 72 -5.66 -8.80 -6.95
CA GLU A 72 -6.78 -9.65 -7.35
C GLU A 72 -8.13 -8.93 -7.28
N ALA A 73 -8.26 -7.98 -6.35
CA ALA A 73 -9.50 -7.19 -6.21
C ALA A 73 -9.79 -6.27 -7.42
N TRP A 74 -8.79 -5.94 -8.21
CA TRP A 74 -8.89 -5.04 -9.37
C TRP A 74 -8.07 -5.56 -10.55
N PRO A 75 -8.50 -6.65 -11.20
CA PRO A 75 -7.71 -7.36 -12.21
C PRO A 75 -7.43 -6.55 -13.48
N GLY A 76 -8.21 -5.50 -13.74
CA GLY A 76 -8.01 -4.60 -14.89
C GLY A 76 -7.13 -3.37 -14.59
N ASP A 77 -6.64 -3.24 -13.37
CA ASP A 77 -5.88 -2.07 -12.94
C ASP A 77 -4.45 -2.45 -12.53
N VAL A 78 -3.55 -1.48 -12.69
CA VAL A 78 -2.20 -1.52 -12.15
C VAL A 78 -2.01 -0.36 -11.16
N GLY A 79 -1.59 -0.67 -9.96
CA GLY A 79 -1.16 0.33 -8.97
C GLY A 79 0.28 0.76 -9.25
N VAL A 80 0.54 2.05 -9.17
CA VAL A 80 1.89 2.64 -9.23
C VAL A 80 2.21 3.19 -7.86
N ALA A 81 3.43 2.95 -7.36
CA ALA A 81 3.88 3.55 -6.11
C ALA A 81 3.96 5.07 -6.29
N GLY A 82 3.19 5.82 -5.48
CA GLY A 82 2.98 7.25 -5.71
C GLY A 82 4.24 8.13 -5.65
N GLY A 83 5.26 7.67 -4.91
CA GLY A 83 6.54 8.37 -4.83
C GLY A 83 7.47 8.17 -6.03
N THR A 84 7.10 7.33 -7.01
CA THR A 84 7.95 7.00 -8.17
C THR A 84 7.65 7.84 -9.41
N PHE A 85 6.66 8.73 -9.34
CA PHE A 85 6.43 9.68 -10.43
C PHE A 85 7.49 10.78 -10.45
N ASP A 86 7.81 11.23 -11.66
CA ASP A 86 8.62 12.44 -11.84
C ASP A 86 7.89 13.67 -11.28
N PRO A 87 8.60 14.72 -10.86
CA PRO A 87 7.98 15.94 -10.37
C PRO A 87 7.03 16.60 -11.40
N PRO A 88 5.87 17.09 -10.93
CA PRO A 88 5.40 17.12 -9.55
C PRO A 88 4.89 15.75 -9.08
N THR A 89 5.64 15.10 -8.20
CA THR A 89 5.49 13.68 -7.84
C THR A 89 4.09 13.32 -7.35
N PHE A 90 3.48 14.18 -6.54
CA PHE A 90 2.16 13.93 -5.93
C PHE A 90 1.06 14.82 -6.54
N TRP A 91 1.02 14.89 -7.85
CA TRP A 91 0.07 15.71 -8.63
C TRP A 91 -1.38 15.23 -8.57
N PHE A 92 -1.62 14.01 -8.15
CA PHE A 92 -2.94 13.38 -8.08
C PHE A 92 -3.67 13.72 -6.78
N LYS A 93 -4.99 13.70 -6.83
CA LYS A 93 -5.84 13.81 -5.63
C LYS A 93 -6.12 12.43 -5.06
N LEU A 94 -6.09 12.34 -3.73
CA LEU A 94 -6.45 11.10 -3.04
C LEU A 94 -7.96 10.89 -3.11
N SER A 95 -8.38 9.67 -3.40
CA SER A 95 -9.77 9.22 -3.34
C SER A 95 -10.09 8.47 -2.04
N GLY A 96 -9.09 8.05 -1.26
CA GLY A 96 -9.30 7.35 -0.02
C GLY A 96 -8.07 7.16 0.85
N GLU A 97 -8.32 6.99 2.15
CA GLU A 97 -7.37 6.56 3.18
C GLU A 97 -7.93 5.29 3.83
N VAL A 98 -7.18 4.20 3.78
CA VAL A 98 -7.64 2.88 4.25
C VAL A 98 -6.71 2.28 5.29
N PHE A 99 -7.23 1.34 6.08
CA PHE A 99 -6.55 0.73 7.23
C PHE A 99 -6.06 1.76 8.25
N LYS A 100 -6.89 2.75 8.55
CA LYS A 100 -6.60 3.77 9.56
C LYS A 100 -6.33 3.18 10.94
N ARG A 101 -6.91 2.03 11.26
CA ARG A 101 -6.63 1.29 12.51
C ARG A 101 -5.13 1.03 12.72
N SER A 102 -4.35 0.96 11.64
CA SER A 102 -2.92 0.70 11.63
C SER A 102 -2.08 1.96 11.37
N LYS A 103 -2.72 3.13 11.36
CA LYS A 103 -2.07 4.41 11.10
C LYS A 103 -1.07 4.73 12.21
N ALA A 104 0.16 5.07 11.82
CA ALA A 104 1.20 5.47 12.78
C ALA A 104 0.78 6.76 13.51
N HIS A 105 1.01 6.81 14.82
CA HIS A 105 0.58 7.91 15.69
C HIS A 105 1.14 9.28 15.28
N PHE A 106 2.29 9.31 14.64
CA PHE A 106 2.95 10.55 14.18
C PHE A 106 2.43 11.04 12.81
N VAL A 107 1.59 10.27 12.13
CA VAL A 107 0.97 10.68 10.86
C VAL A 107 -0.30 11.47 11.15
N GLY A 108 -0.29 12.74 10.80
CA GLY A 108 -1.44 13.64 10.96
C GLY A 108 -2.64 13.28 10.09
N ASP A 109 -3.65 14.15 10.06
CA ASP A 109 -4.80 13.94 9.19
C ASP A 109 -4.42 14.02 7.72
N ILE A 110 -4.96 13.10 6.92
CA ILE A 110 -4.75 13.03 5.48
C ILE A 110 -6.05 13.46 4.80
N GLU A 111 -5.98 14.47 3.94
CA GLU A 111 -7.14 14.94 3.19
C GLU A 111 -7.54 13.90 2.13
N ALA A 112 -8.62 13.19 2.39
CA ALA A 112 -9.21 12.23 1.47
C ALA A 112 -10.74 12.13 1.71
N PRO A 113 -11.56 12.03 0.64
CA PRO A 113 -13.01 12.02 0.77
C PRO A 113 -13.56 10.76 1.46
N ARG A 114 -12.84 9.65 1.42
CA ARG A 114 -13.21 8.40 2.09
C ARG A 114 -12.11 7.96 3.03
N LYS A 115 -12.47 7.73 4.29
CA LYS A 115 -11.55 7.28 5.33
C LYS A 115 -12.13 6.04 6.00
N MET A 116 -11.38 4.95 6.03
CA MET A 116 -11.85 3.65 6.50
C MET A 116 -10.87 3.03 7.49
N GLU A 117 -11.41 2.45 8.56
CA GLU A 117 -10.60 1.73 9.56
C GLU A 117 -9.94 0.47 8.99
N THR A 118 -10.61 -0.17 8.02
CA THR A 118 -10.10 -1.32 7.28
C THR A 118 -10.25 -1.10 5.78
N TRP A 119 -10.70 -2.09 5.04
CA TRP A 119 -10.98 -2.06 3.61
C TRP A 119 -12.47 -2.31 3.34
N PHE A 120 -12.94 -2.03 2.12
CA PHE A 120 -14.28 -2.40 1.68
C PHE A 120 -14.52 -3.90 1.85
N ASN A 121 -15.62 -4.27 2.52
CA ASN A 121 -15.97 -5.66 2.75
C ASN A 121 -14.81 -6.48 3.34
N TYR A 122 -14.10 -5.89 4.31
CA TYR A 122 -12.99 -6.56 4.96
C TYR A 122 -13.48 -7.72 5.81
N GLU A 123 -13.05 -8.91 5.46
CA GLU A 123 -13.20 -10.13 6.25
C GLU A 123 -11.83 -10.79 6.36
N ALA A 124 -11.27 -10.78 7.55
CA ALA A 124 -10.03 -11.50 7.82
C ALA A 124 -10.27 -13.00 7.69
N ARG A 125 -9.50 -13.69 6.87
CA ARG A 125 -9.54 -15.15 6.75
C ARG A 125 -8.49 -15.76 7.66
N GLY A 126 -8.92 -16.08 8.88
CA GLY A 126 -8.08 -16.63 9.92
C GLY A 126 -7.69 -15.61 10.99
N THR A 127 -6.86 -16.04 11.91
CA THR A 127 -6.31 -15.16 12.95
C THR A 127 -5.29 -14.24 12.31
N GLU A 128 -5.53 -12.93 12.35
CA GLU A 128 -4.53 -11.95 11.93
C GLU A 128 -3.24 -12.19 12.73
N SER A 129 -2.15 -12.36 12.02
CA SER A 129 -0.85 -12.42 12.69
C SER A 129 -0.64 -11.10 13.42
N CYS A 130 -0.22 -11.16 14.69
CA CYS A 130 0.12 -9.98 15.47
C CYS A 130 1.19 -9.10 14.80
N HIS A 131 1.94 -9.63 13.85
CA HIS A 131 2.89 -8.88 13.03
C HIS A 131 2.23 -8.05 11.93
N LEU A 132 1.00 -8.38 11.58
CA LEU A 132 0.22 -7.71 10.53
C LEU A 132 -0.85 -6.79 11.11
N ASP A 133 -1.17 -6.99 12.40
CA ASP A 133 -2.05 -6.12 13.15
C ASP A 133 -1.32 -4.83 13.50
N GLY A 134 -1.68 -3.75 12.81
CA GLY A 134 -1.12 -2.43 13.07
C GLY A 134 -1.65 -1.76 14.34
N SER A 135 -2.52 -2.41 15.12
CA SER A 135 -3.02 -1.88 16.40
C SER A 135 -1.90 -1.68 17.44
N ARG A 136 -0.69 -2.22 17.16
CA ARG A 136 0.53 -1.98 17.94
C ARG A 136 1.16 -0.59 17.78
N ASN A 137 0.45 0.37 17.23
CA ASN A 137 0.86 1.78 17.29
C ASN A 137 0.70 2.41 18.68
N ALA A 138 0.18 1.70 19.66
CA ALA A 138 0.29 2.11 21.06
C ALA A 138 1.79 2.27 21.40
N LEU A 139 2.13 3.40 21.98
CA LEU A 139 3.48 3.65 22.49
C LEU A 139 3.88 2.45 23.37
N ILE A 140 4.85 1.68 22.92
CA ILE A 140 5.45 0.65 23.75
C ILE A 140 6.29 1.43 24.78
N GLU A 141 5.84 1.45 26.01
CA GLU A 141 6.64 1.99 27.12
C GLU A 141 8.02 1.32 27.08
N PRO A 142 9.12 2.10 27.06
CA PRO A 142 10.46 1.53 27.03
C PRO A 142 10.64 0.62 28.25
N GLY A 143 10.64 -0.70 28.02
CA GLY A 143 10.85 -1.68 29.07
C GLY A 143 9.73 -2.72 29.29
N ALA A 144 8.61 -2.65 28.57
CA ALA A 144 7.50 -3.60 28.72
C ALA A 144 7.79 -5.03 28.16
N ASP A 145 8.82 -5.19 27.34
CA ASP A 145 9.13 -6.46 26.66
C ASP A 145 10.13 -7.37 27.40
N LYS A 146 10.32 -7.17 28.72
CA LYS A 146 11.20 -8.05 29.51
C LYS A 146 10.45 -8.83 30.55
N LYS A 147 9.47 -9.64 30.14
CA LYS A 147 8.95 -10.76 30.94
C LYS A 147 8.38 -11.84 30.02
N SER A 148 9.25 -12.69 29.57
CA SER A 148 8.95 -14.10 29.33
C SER A 148 10.23 -14.87 29.21
#